data_67add24c8a2aed73e2fa906fcb10f151
#
_entry.id   67add24c8a2aed73e2fa906fcb10f151
#
_cell.length_a   1.000
_cell.length_b   1.000
_cell.length_c   1.000
_cell.angle_alpha   90.00
_cell.angle_beta   90.00
_cell.angle_gamma   90.00
#
_symmetry.space_group_name_H-M   'P 1'
#
loop_
_entity.id
_entity.type
_entity.pdbx_description
1 polymer ?
#
loop_
_entity_poly.entity_id
_entity_poly.type
_entity_poly.pdbx_seq_one_letter_code
_entity_poly.pdbx_strand_id
1 'polypeptide(L)'
;MLRAGRIQKLTVSRISDYGLYLADEEQNEVLLPNRYISLTDKPGDEKEVFLYHDSEDRLVATTETPLLRVGEAGYLRVVDKTAHGAFLDWGLYGKDLFLPNRNQQGGIIAGRSYIVYLYEDSVTGRCVATTKLKRFINNDLISVKPRQEVALLVASESEIGFRVIVENRHWGMLYRNQLFRPIAVGD
;
A
#
# COMPACT_ATOMS: atom_id res chain seq x y z
N MET A 1 -7.64 17.42 4.86
CA MET A 1 -6.21 17.20 5.20
C MET A 1 -5.58 16.19 4.24
N LEU A 2 -4.49 16.56 3.56
CA LEU A 2 -3.75 15.69 2.63
C LEU A 2 -2.91 14.66 3.40
N ARG A 3 -2.98 13.38 3.04
CA ARG A 3 -2.25 12.30 3.71
C ARG A 3 -1.70 11.27 2.71
N ALA A 4 -0.42 10.97 2.82
CA ALA A 4 0.23 9.95 2.01
C ALA A 4 -0.34 8.53 2.24
N GLY A 5 -0.21 7.68 1.24
CA GLY A 5 -0.61 6.27 1.29
C GLY A 5 -2.10 6.00 1.14
N ARG A 6 -2.87 7.02 0.74
CA ARG A 6 -4.34 6.94 0.61
C ARG A 6 -4.81 7.49 -0.72
N ILE A 7 -5.91 6.93 -1.22
CA ILE A 7 -6.67 7.51 -2.32
C ILE A 7 -7.56 8.61 -1.74
N GLN A 8 -7.50 9.79 -2.34
CA GLN A 8 -8.31 10.95 -1.95
C GLN A 8 -8.94 11.59 -3.19
N LYS A 9 -10.16 12.08 -3.03
CA LYS A 9 -10.86 12.87 -4.03
C LYS A 9 -10.57 14.34 -3.78
N LEU A 10 -9.92 14.99 -4.73
CA LEU A 10 -9.45 16.38 -4.62
C LEU A 10 -9.94 17.20 -5.80
N THR A 11 -10.02 18.52 -5.62
CA THR A 11 -10.48 19.45 -6.64
C THR A 11 -9.29 20.15 -7.31
N VAL A 12 -9.31 20.26 -8.62
CA VAL A 12 -8.30 21.04 -9.37
C VAL A 12 -8.43 22.51 -8.98
N SER A 13 -7.41 23.07 -8.33
CA SER A 13 -7.38 24.46 -7.90
C SER A 13 -6.79 25.37 -8.99
N ARG A 14 -5.71 24.96 -9.62
CA ARG A 14 -5.02 25.73 -10.66
C ARG A 14 -4.14 24.86 -11.57
N ILE A 15 -3.83 25.41 -12.73
CA ILE A 15 -2.92 24.80 -13.72
C ILE A 15 -1.56 25.49 -13.60
N SER A 16 -0.47 24.72 -13.73
CA SER A 16 0.90 25.22 -13.78
C SER A 16 1.72 24.53 -14.86
N ASP A 17 2.93 25.02 -15.09
CA ASP A 17 3.87 24.40 -16.04
C ASP A 17 4.31 22.98 -15.63
N TYR A 18 4.19 22.64 -14.33
CA TYR A 18 4.59 21.34 -13.77
C TYR A 18 3.45 20.32 -13.71
N GLY A 19 2.20 20.77 -13.80
CA GLY A 19 1.00 19.94 -13.68
C GLY A 19 -0.19 20.69 -13.09
N LEU A 20 -1.14 19.94 -12.55
CA LEU A 20 -2.29 20.49 -11.83
C LEU A 20 -2.00 20.54 -10.35
N TYR A 21 -2.37 21.62 -9.70
CA TYR A 21 -2.51 21.64 -8.25
C TYR A 21 -3.91 21.21 -7.87
N LEU A 22 -3.99 20.22 -6.99
CA LEU A 22 -5.23 19.68 -6.44
C LEU A 22 -5.34 20.11 -4.99
N ALA A 23 -6.53 20.55 -4.57
CA ALA A 23 -6.77 21.03 -3.23
C ALA A 23 -7.80 20.16 -2.49
N ASP A 24 -7.60 20.02 -1.18
CA ASP A 24 -8.61 19.50 -0.27
C ASP A 24 -9.59 20.60 0.18
N GLU A 25 -10.56 20.25 1.03
CA GLU A 25 -11.57 21.20 1.55
C GLU A 25 -10.96 22.36 2.36
N GLU A 26 -9.76 22.14 2.94
CA GLU A 26 -9.03 23.14 3.72
C GLU A 26 -8.09 24.00 2.85
N GLN A 27 -8.16 23.83 1.50
CA GLN A 27 -7.31 24.51 0.52
C GLN A 27 -5.81 24.15 0.61
N ASN A 28 -5.47 23.00 1.20
CA ASN A 28 -4.12 22.48 1.11
C ASN A 28 -3.90 21.91 -0.30
N GLU A 29 -2.82 22.31 -0.97
CA GLU A 29 -2.54 21.94 -2.34
C GLU A 29 -1.49 20.83 -2.45
N VAL A 30 -1.65 19.94 -3.44
CA VAL A 30 -0.70 18.92 -3.86
C VAL A 30 -0.57 18.92 -5.37
N LEU A 31 0.65 18.68 -5.88
CA LEU A 31 0.92 18.62 -7.31
C LEU A 31 0.54 17.26 -7.89
N LEU A 32 -0.26 17.25 -8.96
CA LEU A 32 -0.44 16.14 -9.89
C LEU A 32 0.42 16.43 -11.13
N PRO A 33 1.54 15.71 -11.36
CA PRO A 33 2.45 15.97 -12.46
C PRO A 33 1.82 15.88 -13.86
N ASN A 34 2.39 16.60 -14.83
CA ASN A 34 1.92 16.68 -16.21
C ASN A 34 1.62 15.33 -16.87
N ARG A 35 2.37 14.27 -16.53
CA ARG A 35 2.18 12.92 -17.11
C ARG A 35 0.80 12.31 -16.82
N TYR A 36 0.09 12.82 -15.82
CA TYR A 36 -1.20 12.28 -15.33
C TYR A 36 -2.40 13.16 -15.71
N ILE A 37 -2.18 14.26 -16.40
CA ILE A 37 -3.25 15.20 -16.74
C ILE A 37 -3.78 14.97 -18.15
N SER A 38 -5.06 15.31 -18.35
CA SER A 38 -5.71 15.35 -19.66
C SER A 38 -5.80 16.80 -20.15
N LEU A 39 -5.84 16.97 -21.48
CA LEU A 39 -6.07 18.28 -22.10
C LEU A 39 -7.44 18.89 -21.76
N THR A 40 -8.38 18.09 -21.29
CA THR A 40 -9.71 18.53 -20.87
C THR A 40 -9.81 18.94 -19.41
N ASP A 41 -8.75 18.71 -18.63
CA ASP A 41 -8.73 19.03 -17.21
C ASP A 41 -8.73 20.54 -16.98
N LYS A 42 -9.57 21.02 -16.09
CA LYS A 42 -9.75 22.43 -15.76
C LYS A 42 -9.97 22.66 -14.27
N PRO A 43 -9.69 23.87 -13.77
CA PRO A 43 -10.04 24.23 -12.39
C PRO A 43 -11.51 23.95 -12.07
N GLY A 44 -11.76 23.39 -10.89
CA GLY A 44 -13.06 22.95 -10.42
C GLY A 44 -13.39 21.47 -10.70
N ASP A 45 -12.64 20.79 -11.56
CA ASP A 45 -12.82 19.34 -11.77
C ASP A 45 -12.39 18.56 -10.54
N GLU A 46 -13.07 17.45 -10.25
CA GLU A 46 -12.69 16.52 -9.19
C GLU A 46 -11.84 15.38 -9.75
N LYS A 47 -10.79 15.00 -9.03
CA LYS A 47 -9.92 13.89 -9.37
C LYS A 47 -9.71 12.97 -8.17
N GLU A 48 -9.83 11.67 -8.41
CA GLU A 48 -9.44 10.65 -7.46
C GLU A 48 -7.96 10.32 -7.68
N VAL A 49 -7.14 10.55 -6.68
CA VAL A 49 -5.69 10.42 -6.75
C VAL A 49 -5.12 9.72 -5.53
N PHE A 50 -4.01 9.01 -5.73
CA PHE A 50 -3.21 8.46 -4.65
C PHE A 50 -2.12 9.46 -4.27
N LEU A 51 -1.92 9.69 -2.97
CA LEU A 51 -0.90 10.60 -2.46
C LEU A 51 0.29 9.81 -1.90
N TYR A 52 1.51 10.24 -2.23
CA TYR A 52 2.73 9.63 -1.73
C TYR A 52 3.88 10.64 -1.67
N HIS A 53 4.95 10.32 -0.95
CA HIS A 53 6.16 11.13 -0.99
C HIS A 53 7.08 10.65 -2.10
N ASP A 54 7.51 11.58 -2.97
CA ASP A 54 8.45 11.29 -4.05
C ASP A 54 9.89 11.04 -3.52
N SER A 55 10.85 10.88 -4.44
CA SER A 55 12.27 10.64 -4.07
C SER A 55 12.94 11.83 -3.38
N GLU A 56 12.38 13.04 -3.52
CA GLU A 56 12.83 14.25 -2.85
C GLU A 56 12.02 14.56 -1.58
N ASP A 57 11.22 13.59 -1.13
CA ASP A 57 10.40 13.69 0.08
C ASP A 57 9.27 14.73 0.02
N ARG A 58 8.82 15.06 -1.18
CA ARG A 58 7.68 15.96 -1.38
C ARG A 58 6.39 15.16 -1.52
N LEU A 59 5.31 15.63 -0.89
CA LEU A 59 4.00 15.03 -1.10
C LEU A 59 3.53 15.35 -2.53
N VAL A 60 3.19 14.32 -3.29
CA VAL A 60 2.72 14.40 -4.68
C VAL A 60 1.54 13.47 -4.91
N ALA A 61 0.77 13.78 -5.96
CA ALA A 61 -0.38 12.98 -6.38
C ALA A 61 -0.07 12.17 -7.65
N THR A 62 -0.74 11.03 -7.79
CA THR A 62 -0.73 10.21 -9.00
C THR A 62 -2.13 9.66 -9.28
N THR A 63 -2.44 9.43 -10.55
CA THR A 63 -3.64 8.68 -10.97
C THR A 63 -3.35 7.18 -11.09
N GLU A 64 -2.11 6.75 -10.88
CA GLU A 64 -1.76 5.33 -10.85
C GLU A 64 -2.36 4.64 -9.63
N THR A 65 -2.67 3.36 -9.79
CA THR A 65 -3.15 2.52 -8.69
C THR A 65 -1.95 1.82 -8.05
N PRO A 66 -1.62 2.11 -6.78
CA PRO A 66 -0.55 1.41 -6.10
C PRO A 66 -0.94 -0.05 -5.83
N LEU A 67 0.04 -0.93 -5.70
CA LEU A 67 -0.18 -2.31 -5.30
C LEU A 67 -0.64 -2.44 -3.84
N LEU A 68 -0.35 -1.44 -3.01
CA LEU A 68 -0.69 -1.43 -1.59
C LEU A 68 -0.96 -0.01 -1.10
N ARG A 69 -1.96 0.14 -0.22
CA ARG A 69 -2.28 1.38 0.49
C ARG A 69 -2.02 1.23 1.97
N VAL A 70 -1.98 2.36 2.69
CA VAL A 70 -1.89 2.35 4.16
C VAL A 70 -3.04 1.54 4.77
N GLY A 71 -2.70 0.60 5.64
CA GLY A 71 -3.66 -0.29 6.29
C GLY A 71 -3.86 -1.63 5.58
N GLU A 72 -3.11 -1.90 4.52
CA GLU A 72 -3.22 -3.13 3.74
C GLU A 72 -1.99 -4.02 3.88
N ALA A 73 -2.23 -5.33 3.81
CA ALA A 73 -1.21 -6.35 3.67
C ALA A 73 -1.16 -6.83 2.21
N GLY A 74 0.03 -7.15 1.72
CA GLY A 74 0.21 -7.64 0.36
C GLY A 74 1.50 -8.43 0.17
N TYR A 75 1.61 -9.10 -0.98
CA TYR A 75 2.76 -9.88 -1.37
C TYR A 75 3.57 -9.12 -2.42
N LEU A 76 4.62 -8.43 -1.97
CA LEU A 76 5.40 -7.52 -2.81
C LEU A 76 6.82 -8.04 -3.07
N ARG A 77 7.31 -7.78 -4.28
CA ARG A 77 8.66 -8.16 -4.70
C ARG A 77 9.67 -7.12 -4.25
N VAL A 78 10.81 -7.59 -3.72
CA VAL A 78 11.98 -6.75 -3.42
C VAL A 78 12.73 -6.47 -4.72
N VAL A 79 12.80 -5.19 -5.11
CA VAL A 79 13.48 -4.75 -6.34
C VAL A 79 14.92 -4.32 -6.09
N ASP A 80 15.21 -3.81 -4.88
CA ASP A 80 16.56 -3.40 -4.50
C ASP A 80 16.79 -3.53 -2.99
N LYS A 81 18.06 -3.55 -2.59
CA LYS A 81 18.47 -3.63 -1.20
C LYS A 81 19.70 -2.75 -0.95
N THR A 82 19.63 -1.93 0.09
CA THR A 82 20.69 -1.05 0.53
C THR A 82 21.10 -1.36 1.98
N ALA A 83 22.12 -0.65 2.49
CA ALA A 83 22.53 -0.73 3.89
C ALA A 83 21.41 -0.31 4.88
N HIS A 84 20.45 0.50 4.44
CA HIS A 84 19.36 1.05 5.28
C HIS A 84 18.08 0.22 5.25
N GLY A 85 17.89 -0.58 4.22
CA GLY A 85 16.70 -1.40 4.05
C GLY A 85 16.51 -1.90 2.63
N ALA A 86 15.34 -2.44 2.36
CA ALA A 86 14.92 -2.93 1.06
C ALA A 86 13.89 -2.00 0.42
N PHE A 87 13.80 -2.07 -0.89
CA PHE A 87 12.78 -1.38 -1.69
C PHE A 87 11.91 -2.40 -2.37
N LEU A 88 10.61 -2.21 -2.27
CA LEU A 88 9.58 -3.09 -2.81
C LEU A 88 8.91 -2.45 -4.01
N ASP A 89 8.58 -3.24 -5.02
CA ASP A 89 7.73 -2.80 -6.11
C ASP A 89 6.37 -2.36 -5.56
N TRP A 90 6.07 -1.07 -5.71
CA TRP A 90 4.82 -0.47 -5.23
C TRP A 90 3.79 -0.30 -6.35
N GLY A 91 4.20 -0.57 -7.61
CA GLY A 91 3.37 -0.34 -8.79
C GLY A 91 3.27 1.13 -9.20
N LEU A 92 4.10 2.01 -8.64
CA LEU A 92 4.16 3.44 -8.97
C LEU A 92 5.38 3.75 -9.83
N TYR A 93 5.21 4.64 -10.80
CA TYR A 93 6.32 5.10 -11.61
C TYR A 93 7.35 5.87 -10.79
N GLY A 94 8.61 5.41 -10.83
CA GLY A 94 9.73 6.09 -10.19
C GLY A 94 9.72 6.12 -8.67
N LYS A 95 8.88 5.30 -8.02
CA LYS A 95 8.83 5.20 -6.55
C LYS A 95 8.57 3.77 -6.08
N ASP A 96 9.50 3.27 -5.29
CA ASP A 96 9.39 1.99 -4.60
C ASP A 96 8.99 2.20 -3.13
N LEU A 97 8.38 1.17 -2.53
CA LEU A 97 8.00 1.19 -1.13
C LEU A 97 9.18 0.77 -0.25
N PHE A 98 9.53 1.62 0.71
CA PHE A 98 10.66 1.37 1.61
C PHE A 98 10.30 0.41 2.75
N LEU A 99 11.16 -0.61 2.93
CA LEU A 99 11.14 -1.58 4.02
C LEU A 99 12.41 -1.42 4.86
N PRO A 100 12.41 -0.57 5.91
CA PRO A 100 13.58 -0.33 6.75
C PRO A 100 14.11 -1.61 7.40
N ASN A 101 15.42 -1.68 7.66
CA ASN A 101 16.02 -2.85 8.33
C ASN A 101 15.34 -3.18 9.66
N ARG A 102 14.94 -2.17 10.45
CA ARG A 102 14.24 -2.35 11.73
C ARG A 102 12.86 -3.03 11.59
N ASN A 103 12.25 -2.95 10.41
CA ASN A 103 10.94 -3.52 10.11
C ASN A 103 11.01 -4.91 9.47
N GLN A 104 12.21 -5.44 9.26
CA GLN A 104 12.41 -6.75 8.65
C GLN A 104 12.43 -7.84 9.72
N GLN A 105 11.69 -8.91 9.46
CA GLN A 105 11.77 -10.16 10.21
C GLN A 105 12.50 -11.19 9.36
N GLY A 106 13.72 -11.58 9.79
CA GLY A 106 14.58 -12.46 9.01
C GLY A 106 15.32 -11.76 7.88
N GLY A 107 16.03 -12.54 7.08
CA GLY A 107 16.79 -12.02 5.94
C GLY A 107 15.91 -11.71 4.74
N ILE A 108 16.08 -10.51 4.19
CA ILE A 108 15.41 -10.09 2.95
C ILE A 108 16.38 -10.25 1.79
N ILE A 109 15.91 -10.86 0.70
CA ILE A 109 16.69 -11.15 -0.51
C ILE A 109 16.05 -10.41 -1.69
N ALA A 110 16.86 -9.63 -2.42
CA ALA A 110 16.43 -8.98 -3.65
C ALA A 110 15.92 -9.99 -4.69
N GLY A 111 14.86 -9.64 -5.40
CA GLY A 111 14.20 -10.51 -6.38
C GLY A 111 13.15 -11.45 -5.80
N ARG A 112 13.11 -11.64 -4.48
CA ARG A 112 12.06 -12.44 -3.81
C ARG A 112 10.89 -11.56 -3.37
N SER A 113 9.73 -12.17 -3.19
CA SER A 113 8.52 -11.52 -2.67
C SER A 113 8.26 -11.90 -1.22
N TYR A 114 7.69 -10.98 -0.47
CA TYR A 114 7.39 -11.13 0.95
C TYR A 114 6.01 -10.57 1.28
N ILE A 115 5.35 -11.18 2.27
CA ILE A 115 4.14 -10.61 2.87
C ILE A 115 4.56 -9.41 3.70
N VAL A 116 4.03 -8.26 3.37
CA VAL A 116 4.29 -6.98 4.05
C VAL A 116 2.99 -6.29 4.41
N TYR A 117 3.06 -5.43 5.40
CA TYR A 117 1.99 -4.50 5.76
C TYR A 117 2.48 -3.07 5.57
N LEU A 118 1.65 -2.22 4.97
CA LEU A 118 1.96 -0.81 4.76
C LEU A 118 1.31 0.04 5.84
N TYR A 119 2.11 0.86 6.51
CA TYR A 119 1.62 1.81 7.50
C TYR A 119 2.28 3.18 7.34
N GLU A 120 1.64 4.19 7.92
CA GLU A 120 2.18 5.54 8.02
C GLU A 120 3.02 5.63 9.30
N ASP A 121 4.29 5.99 9.17
CA ASP A 121 5.17 6.24 10.32
C ASP A 121 4.67 7.49 11.05
N SER A 122 4.34 7.35 12.34
CA SER A 122 3.71 8.41 13.14
C SER A 122 4.60 9.63 13.38
N VAL A 123 5.90 9.49 13.22
CA VAL A 123 6.87 10.58 13.43
C VAL A 123 7.10 11.35 12.12
N THR A 124 7.26 10.64 11.02
CA THR A 124 7.65 11.23 9.73
C THR A 124 6.47 11.44 8.78
N GLY A 125 5.32 10.79 9.01
CA GLY A 125 4.18 10.77 8.08
C GLY A 125 4.43 10.00 6.79
N ARG A 126 5.57 9.32 6.67
CA ARG A 126 5.93 8.55 5.47
C ARG A 126 5.30 7.18 5.47
N CYS A 127 5.00 6.67 4.28
CA CYS A 127 4.59 5.30 4.07
C CYS A 127 5.80 4.38 4.17
N VAL A 128 5.74 3.37 5.05
CA VAL A 128 6.76 2.34 5.21
C VAL A 128 6.13 0.96 5.30
N ALA A 129 6.86 -0.03 4.79
CA ALA A 129 6.46 -1.43 4.90
C ALA A 129 7.07 -2.11 6.13
N THR A 130 6.45 -3.21 6.55
CA THR A 130 6.99 -4.10 7.58
C THR A 130 6.65 -5.55 7.27
N THR A 131 7.59 -6.47 7.51
CA THR A 131 7.33 -7.92 7.56
C THR A 131 6.97 -8.40 8.97
N LYS A 132 7.09 -7.52 9.99
CA LYS A 132 6.71 -7.80 11.39
C LYS A 132 5.21 -7.58 11.59
N LEU A 133 4.40 -8.54 11.15
CA LEU A 133 2.96 -8.39 11.00
C LEU A 133 2.18 -8.35 12.32
N LYS A 134 2.71 -8.92 13.42
CA LYS A 134 1.99 -9.08 14.71
C LYS A 134 1.40 -7.79 15.28
N ARG A 135 2.01 -6.64 14.98
CA ARG A 135 1.53 -5.33 15.45
C ARG A 135 0.21 -4.94 14.79
N PHE A 136 0.00 -5.36 13.55
CA PHE A 136 -1.13 -4.93 12.72
C PHE A 136 -2.16 -6.02 12.48
N ILE A 137 -1.69 -7.28 12.44
CA ILE A 137 -2.52 -8.45 12.17
C ILE A 137 -2.58 -9.28 13.45
N ASN A 138 -3.76 -9.33 14.08
CA ASN A 138 -4.01 -10.08 15.30
C ASN A 138 -5.50 -10.44 15.42
N ASN A 139 -5.82 -11.30 16.39
CA ASN A 139 -7.17 -11.78 16.63
C ASN A 139 -7.72 -11.30 18.00
N ASP A 140 -7.18 -10.21 18.56
CA ASP A 140 -7.58 -9.68 19.86
C ASP A 140 -9.02 -9.15 19.85
N LEU A 141 -9.40 -8.48 18.76
CA LEU A 141 -10.76 -7.97 18.53
C LEU A 141 -11.23 -8.38 17.14
N ILE A 142 -11.94 -9.48 17.04
CA ILE A 142 -12.44 -10.01 15.76
C ILE A 142 -13.63 -9.17 15.28
N SER A 143 -13.49 -8.57 14.09
CA SER A 143 -14.50 -7.72 13.45
C SER A 143 -15.35 -8.44 12.39
N VAL A 144 -15.01 -9.69 12.05
CA VAL A 144 -15.71 -10.50 11.06
C VAL A 144 -16.68 -11.49 11.71
N LYS A 145 -17.75 -11.86 11.00
CA LYS A 145 -18.79 -12.74 11.48
C LYS A 145 -18.79 -14.08 10.72
N PRO A 146 -19.30 -15.16 11.30
CA PRO A 146 -19.53 -16.42 10.57
C PRO A 146 -20.39 -16.20 9.32
N ARG A 147 -20.02 -16.83 8.21
CA ARG A 147 -20.67 -16.75 6.89
C ARG A 147 -20.55 -15.38 6.21
N GLN A 148 -19.75 -14.47 6.71
CA GLN A 148 -19.41 -13.22 6.04
C GLN A 148 -18.44 -13.51 4.89
N GLU A 149 -18.69 -12.93 3.72
CA GLU A 149 -17.71 -12.88 2.64
C GLU A 149 -16.61 -11.89 3.02
N VAL A 150 -15.35 -12.29 2.87
CA VAL A 150 -14.19 -11.53 3.32
C VAL A 150 -13.06 -11.60 2.30
N ALA A 151 -12.26 -10.56 2.22
CA ALA A 151 -11.02 -10.58 1.46
C ALA A 151 -9.94 -11.37 2.21
N LEU A 152 -9.20 -12.21 1.49
CA LEU A 152 -8.12 -13.02 2.03
C LEU A 152 -6.82 -12.75 1.28
N LEU A 153 -5.71 -12.80 2.02
CA LEU A 153 -4.36 -12.88 1.46
C LEU A 153 -3.69 -14.13 2.02
N VAL A 154 -3.23 -15.03 1.15
CA VAL A 154 -2.51 -16.25 1.55
C VAL A 154 -1.10 -15.88 1.99
N ALA A 155 -0.82 -16.00 3.29
CA ALA A 155 0.43 -15.53 3.89
C ALA A 155 1.51 -16.61 4.00
N SER A 156 1.13 -17.86 4.29
CA SER A 156 2.07 -18.97 4.37
C SER A 156 1.38 -20.31 4.16
N GLU A 157 2.15 -21.31 3.76
CA GLU A 157 1.72 -22.68 3.55
C GLU A 157 2.29 -23.60 4.64
N SER A 158 1.52 -24.62 5.01
CA SER A 158 1.89 -25.68 5.94
C SER A 158 1.30 -27.03 5.49
N GLU A 159 1.65 -28.12 6.18
CA GLU A 159 1.12 -29.46 5.87
C GLU A 159 -0.41 -29.51 5.98
N ILE A 160 -1.01 -28.81 6.94
CA ILE A 160 -2.46 -28.84 7.19
C ILE A 160 -3.25 -27.85 6.33
N GLY A 161 -2.60 -26.83 5.75
CA GLY A 161 -3.28 -25.81 4.97
C GLY A 161 -2.51 -24.52 4.85
N PHE A 162 -3.26 -23.44 4.67
CA PHE A 162 -2.70 -22.10 4.44
C PHE A 162 -3.13 -21.15 5.55
N ARG A 163 -2.15 -20.46 6.12
CA ARG A 163 -2.41 -19.32 7.00
C ARG A 163 -2.72 -18.12 6.14
N VAL A 164 -3.81 -17.42 6.44
CA VAL A 164 -4.30 -16.30 5.66
C VAL A 164 -4.47 -15.04 6.53
N ILE A 165 -4.37 -13.88 5.89
CA ILE A 165 -4.75 -12.61 6.46
C ILE A 165 -6.17 -12.28 5.98
N VAL A 166 -7.08 -12.04 6.91
CA VAL A 166 -8.50 -11.76 6.67
C VAL A 166 -8.75 -10.27 6.87
N GLU A 167 -9.32 -9.59 5.86
CA GLU A 167 -9.66 -8.15 5.89
C GLU A 167 -8.50 -7.25 6.33
N ASN A 168 -7.24 -7.61 5.98
CA ASN A 168 -6.03 -6.90 6.38
C ASN A 168 -5.82 -6.76 7.91
N ARG A 169 -6.53 -7.53 8.73
CA ARG A 169 -6.58 -7.36 10.19
C ARG A 169 -6.38 -8.63 11.00
N HIS A 170 -6.92 -9.75 10.54
CA HIS A 170 -7.02 -10.96 11.35
C HIS A 170 -6.27 -12.12 10.72
N TRP A 171 -5.83 -13.06 11.55
CA TRP A 171 -5.31 -14.34 11.10
C TRP A 171 -6.44 -15.37 10.95
N GLY A 172 -6.41 -16.09 9.84
CA GLY A 172 -7.27 -17.23 9.59
C GLY A 172 -6.49 -18.43 9.08
N MET A 173 -7.20 -19.55 8.91
CA MET A 173 -6.66 -20.79 8.36
C MET A 173 -7.62 -21.34 7.30
N LEU A 174 -7.08 -21.70 6.14
CA LEU A 174 -7.76 -22.49 5.13
C LEU A 174 -7.18 -23.90 5.14
N TYR A 175 -7.98 -24.88 5.51
CA TYR A 175 -7.55 -26.27 5.53
C TYR A 175 -7.55 -26.88 4.12
N ARG A 176 -6.56 -27.75 3.80
CA ARG A 176 -6.41 -28.34 2.45
C ARG A 176 -7.65 -29.08 1.99
N ASN A 177 -8.33 -29.78 2.91
CA ASN A 177 -9.54 -30.56 2.61
C ASN A 177 -10.79 -29.68 2.32
N GLN A 178 -10.70 -28.37 2.51
CA GLN A 178 -11.77 -27.41 2.25
C GLN A 178 -11.54 -26.61 0.95
N LEU A 179 -10.42 -26.87 0.27
CA LEU A 179 -10.06 -26.13 -0.95
C LEU A 179 -10.56 -26.86 -2.20
N PHE A 180 -11.20 -26.11 -3.07
CA PHE A 180 -11.73 -26.61 -4.35
C PHE A 180 -10.87 -26.21 -5.55
N ARG A 181 -9.82 -25.41 -5.33
CA ARG A 181 -8.85 -24.98 -6.33
C ARG A 181 -7.45 -24.86 -5.73
N PRO A 182 -6.38 -24.97 -6.54
CA PRO A 182 -5.04 -24.65 -6.10
C PRO A 182 -4.95 -23.18 -5.67
N ILE A 183 -4.25 -22.92 -4.58
CA ILE A 183 -3.88 -21.57 -4.12
C ILE A 183 -2.40 -21.58 -3.74
N ALA A 184 -1.78 -20.40 -3.76
CA ALA A 184 -0.39 -20.18 -3.41
C ALA A 184 -0.23 -18.96 -2.50
N VAL A 185 0.94 -18.84 -1.87
CA VAL A 185 1.30 -17.64 -1.10
C VAL A 185 1.25 -16.42 -2.02
N GLY A 186 0.53 -15.40 -1.58
CA GLY A 186 0.32 -14.16 -2.33
C GLY A 186 -1.03 -14.05 -3.05
N ASP A 187 -1.82 -15.16 -3.13
CA ASP A 187 -3.19 -15.14 -3.66
C ASP A 187 -4.16 -14.40 -2.73
#